data_a75560542bb976382add63a7b4fe28ee
#
_entry.id   a75560542bb976382add63a7b4fe28ee
#
_cell.length_a   1.000
_cell.length_b   1.000
_cell.length_c   1.000
_cell.angle_alpha   90.00
_cell.angle_beta   90.00
_cell.angle_gamma   90.00
#
_symmetry.space_group_name_H-M   'P 1'
#
loop_
_entity.id
_entity.type
_entity.pdbx_description
1 polymer ?
#
loop_
_entity_poly.entity_id
_entity_poly.type
_entity_poly.pdbx_seq_one_letter_code
_entity_poly.pdbx_strand_id
1 'polypeptide(L)'
;MFAVIIKRDMPLADRVRTLVTHRLALFEEIGPVARLSRALAHLEPIVSAEIGRSRSYLRVQVADLFAAELHAMESSRALSTVAVLDVLCSFESIDLLRRDQGLSHDFVASALVESMLQLLS
;
A
#
# COMPACT_ATOMS: atom_id res chain seq x y z
N MET A 1 -2.39 7.64 14.95
CA MET A 1 -2.39 7.54 13.48
C MET A 1 -1.11 8.11 12.91
N PHE A 2 -0.52 7.45 11.99
CA PHE A 2 0.67 7.94 11.31
C PHE A 2 0.30 9.02 10.31
N ALA A 3 0.89 10.20 10.47
CA ALA A 3 0.83 11.25 9.47
C ALA A 3 2.21 11.33 8.81
N VAL A 4 2.32 10.86 7.59
CA VAL A 4 3.56 10.98 6.82
C VAL A 4 3.30 11.90 5.65
N ILE A 5 4.13 12.93 5.57
CA ILE A 5 4.09 13.85 4.44
C ILE A 5 5.13 13.39 3.44
N ILE A 6 4.67 12.85 2.31
CA ILE A 6 5.53 12.46 1.21
C ILE A 6 5.38 13.54 0.14
N LYS A 7 6.47 14.23 -0.16
CA LYS A 7 6.45 15.32 -1.14
C LYS A 7 6.44 14.75 -2.55
N ARG A 8 5.52 15.24 -3.38
CA ARG A 8 5.38 14.79 -4.77
C ARG A 8 6.58 15.13 -5.64
N ASP A 9 7.37 16.13 -5.27
CA ASP A 9 8.57 16.56 -6.00
C ASP A 9 9.82 15.77 -5.63
N MET A 10 9.71 14.83 -4.69
CA MET A 10 10.80 13.92 -4.39
C MET A 10 11.07 13.00 -5.58
N PRO A 11 12.33 12.56 -5.78
CA PRO A 11 12.62 11.55 -6.80
C PRO A 11 11.73 10.32 -6.65
N LEU A 12 11.38 9.68 -7.76
CA LEU A 12 10.48 8.52 -7.77
C LEU A 12 10.92 7.44 -6.79
N ALA A 13 12.20 7.07 -6.82
CA ALA A 13 12.72 6.03 -5.94
C ALA A 13 12.53 6.38 -4.45
N ASP A 14 12.69 7.65 -4.10
CA ASP A 14 12.52 8.11 -2.72
C ASP A 14 11.04 8.09 -2.31
N ARG A 15 10.13 8.46 -3.22
CA ARG A 15 8.69 8.37 -2.96
C ARG A 15 8.26 6.93 -2.72
N VAL A 16 8.75 6.01 -3.53
CA VAL A 16 8.44 4.58 -3.37
C VAL A 16 8.96 4.06 -2.03
N ARG A 17 10.23 4.33 -1.72
CA ARG A 17 10.84 3.88 -0.46
C ARG A 17 10.12 4.43 0.75
N THR A 18 9.78 5.72 0.73
CA THR A 18 9.09 6.36 1.85
C THR A 18 7.70 5.75 2.05
N LEU A 19 6.95 5.53 0.98
CA LEU A 19 5.64 4.91 1.06
C LEU A 19 5.72 3.49 1.64
N VAL A 20 6.64 2.67 1.14
CA VAL A 20 6.81 1.28 1.60
C VAL A 20 7.19 1.25 3.08
N THR A 21 8.16 2.08 3.48
CA THR A 21 8.58 2.18 4.88
C THR A 21 7.41 2.55 5.79
N HIS A 22 6.61 3.53 5.36
CA HIS A 22 5.45 3.98 6.12
C HIS A 22 4.38 2.88 6.24
N ARG A 23 4.07 2.19 5.14
CA ARG A 23 3.07 1.11 5.15
C ARG A 23 3.50 -0.07 6.03
N LEU A 24 4.76 -0.47 5.97
CA LEU A 24 5.29 -1.53 6.82
C LEU A 24 5.18 -1.15 8.30
N ALA A 25 5.57 0.06 8.66
CA ALA A 25 5.48 0.53 10.04
C ALA A 25 4.03 0.60 10.52
N LEU A 26 3.13 1.14 9.70
CA LEU A 26 1.72 1.24 10.02
C LEU A 26 1.11 -0.14 10.28
N PHE A 27 1.31 -1.07 9.37
CA PHE A 27 0.67 -2.39 9.45
C PHE A 27 1.31 -3.27 10.52
N GLU A 28 2.56 -3.05 10.89
CA GLU A 28 3.15 -3.70 12.04
C GLU A 28 2.46 -3.24 13.33
N GLU A 29 2.23 -1.94 13.46
CA GLU A 29 1.57 -1.39 14.66
C GLU A 29 0.12 -1.81 14.78
N ILE A 30 -0.66 -1.74 13.71
CA ILE A 30 -2.10 -2.06 13.75
C ILE A 30 -2.41 -3.53 13.44
N GLY A 31 -1.39 -4.34 13.18
CA GLY A 31 -1.55 -5.71 12.70
C GLY A 31 -2.60 -6.54 13.46
N PRO A 32 -2.51 -6.66 14.80
CA PRO A 32 -3.48 -7.45 15.54
C PRO A 32 -4.92 -6.97 15.38
N VAL A 33 -5.12 -5.65 15.42
CA VAL A 33 -6.45 -5.04 15.24
C VAL A 33 -6.93 -5.22 13.80
N ALA A 34 -6.03 -5.04 12.84
CA ALA A 34 -6.37 -5.20 11.43
C ALA A 34 -6.82 -6.63 11.11
N ARG A 35 -6.12 -7.63 11.64
CA ARG A 35 -6.48 -9.04 11.46
C ARG A 35 -7.83 -9.36 12.08
N LEU A 36 -8.07 -8.86 13.31
CA LEU A 36 -9.34 -9.04 13.98
C LEU A 36 -10.48 -8.38 13.19
N SER A 37 -10.27 -7.17 12.71
CA SER A 37 -11.27 -6.44 11.91
C SER A 37 -11.65 -7.22 10.65
N ARG A 38 -10.66 -7.79 9.93
CA ARG A 38 -10.94 -8.61 8.75
C ARG A 38 -11.73 -9.86 9.08
N ALA A 39 -11.43 -10.49 10.20
CA ALA A 39 -12.16 -11.67 10.64
C ALA A 39 -13.62 -11.36 10.99
N LEU A 40 -13.91 -10.16 11.49
CA LEU A 40 -15.26 -9.75 11.90
C LEU A 40 -16.06 -9.06 10.79
N ALA A 41 -15.41 -8.62 9.72
CA ALA A 41 -16.03 -7.76 8.71
C ALA A 41 -17.31 -8.34 8.09
N HIS A 42 -17.37 -9.65 7.90
CA HIS A 42 -18.54 -10.30 7.30
C HIS A 42 -19.72 -10.39 8.27
N LEU A 43 -19.47 -10.21 9.58
CA LEU A 43 -20.52 -10.25 10.61
C LEU A 43 -20.95 -8.86 11.06
N GLU A 44 -20.09 -7.86 10.84
CA GLU A 44 -20.28 -6.52 11.39
C GLU A 44 -20.23 -5.47 10.29
N PRO A 45 -21.38 -4.96 9.83
CA PRO A 45 -21.42 -3.97 8.73
C PRO A 45 -20.61 -2.69 9.02
N ILE A 46 -20.55 -2.25 10.28
CA ILE A 46 -19.77 -1.06 10.67
C ILE A 46 -18.29 -1.32 10.45
N VAL A 47 -17.80 -2.49 10.84
CA VAL A 47 -16.39 -2.87 10.66
C VAL A 47 -16.07 -2.96 9.16
N SER A 48 -16.93 -3.58 8.38
CA SER A 48 -16.75 -3.67 6.93
C SER A 48 -16.68 -2.28 6.28
N ALA A 49 -17.56 -1.35 6.70
CA ALA A 49 -17.56 0.00 6.19
C ALA A 49 -16.27 0.76 6.56
N GLU A 50 -15.75 0.59 7.77
CA GLU A 50 -14.49 1.19 8.20
C GLU A 50 -13.31 0.69 7.39
N ILE A 51 -13.24 -0.61 7.14
CA ILE A 51 -12.20 -1.19 6.29
C ILE A 51 -12.27 -0.59 4.89
N GLY A 52 -13.47 -0.47 4.33
CA GLY A 52 -13.69 0.13 3.02
C GLY A 52 -13.21 1.58 2.94
N ARG A 53 -13.48 2.38 3.96
CA ARG A 53 -13.01 3.76 4.04
C ARG A 53 -11.49 3.82 4.11
N SER A 54 -10.87 2.99 4.93
CA SER A 54 -9.40 2.94 5.04
C SER A 54 -8.76 2.55 3.71
N ARG A 55 -9.30 1.53 3.05
CA ARG A 55 -8.79 1.10 1.74
C ARG A 55 -8.91 2.19 0.69
N SER A 56 -10.04 2.92 0.67
CA SER A 56 -10.23 4.02 -0.27
C SER A 56 -9.25 5.15 -0.02
N TYR A 57 -9.03 5.52 1.23
CA TYR A 57 -8.06 6.54 1.62
C TYR A 57 -6.65 6.16 1.15
N LEU A 58 -6.22 4.94 1.41
CA LEU A 58 -4.89 4.47 1.05
C LEU A 58 -4.70 4.37 -0.47
N ARG A 59 -5.76 4.00 -1.20
CA ARG A 59 -5.74 3.96 -2.66
C ARG A 59 -5.57 5.36 -3.26
N VAL A 60 -6.30 6.33 -2.74
CA VAL A 60 -6.17 7.73 -3.16
C VAL A 60 -4.76 8.24 -2.92
N GLN A 61 -4.16 7.90 -1.78
CA GLN A 61 -2.79 8.29 -1.48
C GLN A 61 -1.81 7.76 -2.53
N VAL A 62 -1.94 6.50 -2.93
CA VAL A 62 -1.08 5.89 -3.95
C VAL A 62 -1.26 6.59 -5.30
N ALA A 63 -2.50 6.78 -5.73
CA ALA A 63 -2.79 7.43 -7.01
C ALA A 63 -2.25 8.86 -7.06
N ASP A 64 -2.39 9.58 -5.97
CA ASP A 64 -1.95 10.97 -5.86
C ASP A 64 -0.43 11.08 -5.86
N LEU A 65 0.24 10.22 -5.11
CA LEU A 65 1.69 10.24 -4.96
C LEU A 65 2.41 9.95 -6.29
N PHE A 66 1.85 9.12 -7.14
CA PHE A 66 2.42 8.71 -8.42
C PHE A 66 1.67 9.28 -9.62
N ALA A 67 0.91 10.36 -9.41
CA ALA A 67 0.09 10.96 -10.46
C ALA A 67 0.89 11.33 -11.71
N ALA A 68 2.07 11.87 -11.55
CA ALA A 68 2.92 12.29 -12.69
C ALA A 68 3.27 11.08 -13.58
N GLU A 69 3.72 9.99 -12.97
CA GLU A 69 4.08 8.77 -13.70
C GLU A 69 2.85 8.12 -14.34
N LEU A 70 1.73 8.08 -13.63
CA LEU A 70 0.50 7.49 -14.13
C LEU A 70 -0.08 8.27 -15.29
N HIS A 71 -0.04 9.61 -15.24
CA HIS A 71 -0.53 10.47 -16.31
C HIS A 71 0.32 10.37 -17.59
N ALA A 72 1.58 9.96 -17.47
CA ALA A 72 2.45 9.75 -18.61
C ALA A 72 2.20 8.42 -19.32
N MET A 73 1.41 7.54 -18.72
CA MET A 73 1.08 6.23 -19.29
C MET A 73 -0.18 6.30 -20.14
N GLU A 74 -0.31 5.34 -21.05
CA GLU A 74 -1.57 5.09 -21.74
C GLU A 74 -2.65 4.73 -20.69
N SER A 75 -3.89 5.13 -20.91
CA SER A 75 -4.98 5.05 -19.91
C SER A 75 -5.19 3.66 -19.32
N SER A 76 -5.19 2.64 -20.18
CA SER A 76 -5.38 1.25 -19.73
C SER A 76 -4.22 0.79 -18.86
N ARG A 77 -3.00 1.13 -19.24
CA ARG A 77 -1.79 0.81 -18.45
C ARG A 77 -1.80 1.55 -17.12
N ALA A 78 -2.17 2.82 -17.11
CA ALA A 78 -2.24 3.62 -15.88
C ALA A 78 -3.22 2.98 -14.89
N LEU A 79 -4.39 2.57 -15.37
CA LEU A 79 -5.41 1.94 -14.54
C LEU A 79 -4.91 0.61 -13.93
N SER A 80 -4.28 -0.23 -14.74
CA SER A 80 -3.70 -1.49 -14.28
C SER A 80 -2.59 -1.24 -13.27
N THR A 81 -1.73 -0.28 -13.54
CA THR A 81 -0.59 0.03 -12.68
C THR A 81 -1.04 0.50 -11.30
N VAL A 82 -1.97 1.45 -11.22
CA VAL A 82 -2.44 1.94 -9.92
C VAL A 82 -3.16 0.84 -9.14
N ALA A 83 -3.92 -0.01 -9.81
CA ALA A 83 -4.61 -1.13 -9.17
C ALA A 83 -3.61 -2.10 -8.52
N VAL A 84 -2.55 -2.45 -9.22
CA VAL A 84 -1.53 -3.36 -8.70
C VAL A 84 -0.71 -2.71 -7.58
N LEU A 85 -0.33 -1.43 -7.75
CA LEU A 85 0.38 -0.69 -6.70
C LEU A 85 -0.41 -0.65 -5.40
N ASP A 86 -1.71 -0.41 -5.50
CA ASP A 86 -2.59 -0.38 -4.32
C ASP A 86 -2.61 -1.73 -3.60
N VAL A 87 -2.74 -2.81 -4.34
CA VAL A 87 -2.73 -4.17 -3.78
C VAL A 87 -1.40 -4.49 -3.13
N LEU A 88 -0.27 -4.18 -3.79
CA LEU A 88 1.06 -4.44 -3.24
C LEU A 88 1.29 -3.70 -1.91
N CYS A 89 0.74 -2.51 -1.76
CA CYS A 89 0.87 -1.71 -0.55
C CYS A 89 -0.21 -1.98 0.49
N SER A 90 -1.09 -2.94 0.26
CA SER A 90 -2.21 -3.23 1.16
C SER A 90 -1.76 -4.01 2.40
N PHE A 91 -2.58 -3.92 3.45
CA PHE A 91 -2.39 -4.73 4.64
C PHE A 91 -2.33 -6.22 4.29
N GLU A 92 -3.26 -6.69 3.46
CA GLU A 92 -3.37 -8.09 3.08
C GLU A 92 -2.10 -8.62 2.40
N SER A 93 -1.54 -7.87 1.47
CA SER A 93 -0.31 -8.27 0.78
C SER A 93 0.87 -8.34 1.73
N ILE A 94 1.04 -7.32 2.55
CA ILE A 94 2.15 -7.24 3.50
C ILE A 94 2.02 -8.33 4.57
N ASP A 95 0.81 -8.58 5.06
CA ASP A 95 0.55 -9.64 6.03
C ASP A 95 0.88 -11.02 5.45
N LEU A 96 0.49 -11.28 4.20
CA LEU A 96 0.84 -12.52 3.50
C LEU A 96 2.35 -12.70 3.39
N LEU A 97 3.07 -11.66 2.97
CA LEU A 97 4.53 -11.73 2.82
C LEU A 97 5.23 -11.94 4.16
N ARG A 98 4.81 -11.21 5.18
CA ARG A 98 5.44 -11.26 6.50
C ARG A 98 5.06 -12.51 7.29
N ARG A 99 3.78 -12.83 7.37
CA ARG A 99 3.29 -13.89 8.25
C ARG A 99 3.13 -15.23 7.56
N ASP A 100 2.49 -15.24 6.40
CA ASP A 100 2.26 -16.50 5.69
C ASP A 100 3.55 -17.03 5.06
N GLN A 101 4.28 -16.16 4.34
CA GLN A 101 5.52 -16.57 3.70
C GLN A 101 6.74 -16.49 4.62
N GLY A 102 6.61 -15.86 5.78
CA GLY A 102 7.67 -15.78 6.77
C GLY A 102 8.87 -14.94 6.36
N LEU A 103 8.68 -13.97 5.45
CA LEU A 103 9.78 -13.15 4.95
C LEU A 103 10.12 -12.05 5.95
N SER A 104 11.40 -11.67 6.03
CA SER A 104 11.85 -10.61 6.93
C SER A 104 11.32 -9.25 6.50
N HIS A 105 11.24 -8.33 7.46
CA HIS A 105 10.87 -6.93 7.20
C HIS A 105 11.71 -6.33 6.07
N ASP A 106 13.03 -6.49 6.13
CA ASP A 106 13.94 -5.90 5.14
C ASP A 106 13.77 -6.52 3.76
N PHE A 107 13.55 -7.82 3.70
CA PHE A 107 13.31 -8.50 2.44
C PHE A 107 12.01 -8.00 1.80
N VAL A 108 10.93 -7.90 2.58
CA VAL A 108 9.64 -7.40 2.09
C VAL A 108 9.77 -5.96 1.60
N ALA A 109 10.47 -5.11 2.35
CA ALA A 109 10.70 -3.72 1.94
C ALA A 109 11.40 -3.66 0.59
N SER A 110 12.49 -4.40 0.42
CA SER A 110 13.24 -4.42 -0.84
C SER A 110 12.41 -4.97 -2.01
N ALA A 111 11.67 -6.05 -1.77
CA ALA A 111 10.85 -6.67 -2.81
C ALA A 111 9.75 -5.72 -3.29
N LEU A 112 9.08 -5.03 -2.37
CA LEU A 112 8.03 -4.07 -2.72
C LEU A 112 8.59 -2.87 -3.47
N VAL A 113 9.69 -2.30 -2.99
CA VAL A 113 10.33 -1.15 -3.65
C VAL A 113 10.72 -1.50 -5.09
N GLU A 114 11.42 -2.62 -5.26
CA GLU A 114 11.88 -3.06 -6.58
C GLU A 114 10.73 -3.30 -7.54
N SER A 115 9.70 -4.01 -7.09
CA SER A 115 8.52 -4.31 -7.91
C SER A 115 7.76 -3.05 -8.30
N MET A 116 7.58 -2.13 -7.37
CA MET A 116 6.87 -0.88 -7.62
C MET A 116 7.63 0.01 -8.59
N LEU A 117 8.95 0.08 -8.46
CA LEU A 117 9.78 0.85 -9.40
C LEU A 117 9.68 0.30 -10.82
N GLN A 118 9.64 -1.01 -10.98
CA GLN A 118 9.45 -1.63 -12.30
C GLN A 118 8.09 -1.28 -12.90
N LEU A 119 7.04 -1.30 -12.09
CA LEU A 119 5.70 -0.96 -12.56
C LEU A 119 5.59 0.50 -12.99
N LEU A 120 6.34 1.39 -12.36
CA LEU A 120 6.28 2.83 -12.60
C LEU A 120 7.29 3.34 -13.65
N SER A 121 8.15 2.48 -14.15
CA SER A 121 9.16 2.86 -15.14
C SER A 121 8.70 2.74 -16.60
#